data_d7d0c2bda9d8865d220dc232a9d3ae05
#
_entry.id   d7d0c2bda9d8865d220dc232a9d3ae05
#
_cell.length_a   1.000
_cell.length_b   1.000
_cell.length_c   1.000
_cell.angle_alpha   90.00
_cell.angle_beta   90.00
_cell.angle_gamma   90.00
#
_symmetry.space_group_name_H-M   'P 1'
#
loop_
_entity.id
_entity.type
_entity.pdbx_description
1 polymer ?
#
loop_
_entity_poly.entity_id
_entity_poly.type
_entity_poly.pdbx_seq_one_letter_code
_entity_poly.pdbx_strand_id
1 'polypeptide(L)'
;MGFLKREVQTSVNPTSKFLEWKSNNKSFSYYKKDNKQNVEVKLPITFMVLEEYHKISGFSDSDQTGIYSNEVLQIGTEEMEVKTFKGRIIAKGLYKDIKGAVNAAGGSYHKSIYAVTNEWELINISFKGACVSEWSKFVEKGAWKRLADEWVSIEGANDHQKGMVKYSTPNFAFNVSLSDAEYKKVEEKAILLEEYLSKYFNKVEDIEVVAEEVTAGDINGLDF
;
A
#
# COMPACT_ATOMS: atom_id res chain seq x y z
N MET A 1 0.39 36.66 -23.60
CA MET A 1 -0.32 35.56 -22.91
C MET A 1 0.15 34.25 -23.47
N GLY A 2 1.04 33.57 -22.78
CA GLY A 2 1.56 32.27 -23.21
C GLY A 2 0.80 31.16 -22.51
N PHE A 3 0.03 30.38 -23.23
CA PHE A 3 -0.60 29.17 -22.72
C PHE A 3 0.41 28.01 -22.76
N LEU A 4 1.29 27.94 -21.80
CA LEU A 4 2.08 26.72 -21.59
C LEU A 4 1.15 25.68 -20.95
N LYS A 5 0.60 24.78 -21.76
CA LYS A 5 0.07 23.51 -21.28
C LYS A 5 1.28 22.68 -20.85
N ARG A 6 1.58 22.68 -19.54
CA ARG A 6 2.45 21.65 -18.99
C ARG A 6 1.69 20.34 -19.10
N GLU A 7 2.12 19.48 -20.01
CA GLU A 7 1.74 18.06 -19.96
C GLU A 7 2.32 17.51 -18.65
N VAL A 8 1.48 17.39 -17.65
CA VAL A 8 1.81 16.61 -16.48
C VAL A 8 1.88 15.18 -16.97
N GLN A 9 3.08 14.69 -17.27
CA GLN A 9 3.30 13.26 -17.51
C GLN A 9 2.95 12.54 -16.20
N THR A 10 1.70 12.11 -16.10
CA THR A 10 1.29 11.19 -15.06
C THR A 10 1.92 9.86 -15.39
N SER A 11 3.00 9.49 -14.68
CA SER A 11 3.54 8.15 -14.79
C SER A 11 2.43 7.17 -14.41
N VAL A 12 2.06 6.30 -15.36
CA VAL A 12 1.05 5.28 -15.10
C VAL A 12 1.61 4.31 -14.06
N ASN A 13 0.84 4.01 -13.02
CA ASN A 13 1.23 3.02 -12.02
C ASN A 13 1.42 1.66 -12.71
N PRO A 14 2.61 1.05 -12.65
CA PRO A 14 2.87 -0.23 -13.29
C PRO A 14 2.18 -1.40 -12.59
N THR A 15 1.66 -1.17 -11.37
CA THR A 15 0.94 -2.19 -10.60
C THR A 15 -0.42 -2.47 -11.22
N SER A 16 -0.62 -3.68 -11.70
CA SER A 16 -1.85 -4.08 -12.40
C SER A 16 -3.03 -4.35 -11.47
N LYS A 17 -2.75 -4.89 -10.28
CA LYS A 17 -3.77 -5.34 -9.32
C LYS A 17 -3.41 -4.92 -7.90
N PHE A 18 -4.41 -4.40 -7.16
CA PHE A 18 -4.32 -4.11 -5.73
C PHE A 18 -5.13 -5.15 -4.97
N LEU A 19 -4.44 -6.15 -4.43
CA LEU A 19 -5.05 -7.32 -3.82
C LEU A 19 -5.35 -7.07 -2.34
N GLU A 20 -6.57 -7.40 -1.92
CA GLU A 20 -6.99 -7.43 -0.52
C GLU A 20 -7.48 -8.81 -0.12
N TRP A 21 -7.09 -9.28 1.06
CA TRP A 21 -7.58 -10.53 1.61
C TRP A 21 -9.06 -10.45 2.02
N LYS A 22 -9.87 -11.37 1.54
CA LYS A 22 -11.28 -11.52 1.91
C LYS A 22 -11.42 -12.74 2.80
N SER A 23 -11.46 -12.50 4.11
CA SER A 23 -11.46 -13.53 5.14
C SER A 23 -12.58 -14.57 4.98
N ASN A 24 -13.77 -14.13 4.61
CA ASN A 24 -14.93 -15.03 4.43
C ASN A 24 -14.77 -15.98 3.23
N ASN A 25 -14.10 -15.52 2.19
CA ASN A 25 -13.91 -16.28 0.95
C ASN A 25 -12.60 -17.07 0.95
N LYS A 26 -11.70 -16.78 1.91
CA LYS A 26 -10.32 -17.34 1.93
C LYS A 26 -9.58 -17.13 0.61
N SER A 27 -9.74 -15.95 0.03
CA SER A 27 -9.21 -15.56 -1.27
C SER A 27 -8.83 -14.09 -1.29
N PHE A 28 -8.10 -13.66 -2.31
CA PHE A 28 -7.89 -12.26 -2.56
C PHE A 28 -8.98 -11.68 -3.47
N SER A 29 -9.15 -10.37 -3.43
CA SER A 29 -9.91 -9.64 -4.43
C SER A 29 -9.23 -8.33 -4.78
N TYR A 30 -9.46 -7.85 -6.01
CA TYR A 30 -9.07 -6.52 -6.45
C TYR A 30 -10.23 -5.86 -7.20
N TYR A 31 -10.26 -4.53 -7.17
CA TYR A 31 -11.24 -3.76 -7.91
C TYR A 31 -10.76 -3.50 -9.34
N LYS A 32 -11.50 -4.02 -10.31
CA LYS A 32 -11.23 -3.78 -11.74
C LYS A 32 -12.00 -2.55 -12.21
N LYS A 33 -11.28 -1.48 -12.57
CA LYS A 33 -11.87 -0.17 -12.93
C LYS A 33 -12.73 -0.22 -14.18
N ASP A 34 -12.34 -1.01 -15.18
CA ASP A 34 -13.00 -1.05 -16.50
C ASP A 34 -14.46 -1.50 -16.40
N ASN A 35 -14.74 -2.50 -15.59
CA ASN A 35 -16.09 -3.03 -15.40
C ASN A 35 -16.70 -2.71 -14.02
N LYS A 36 -15.99 -1.91 -13.20
CA LYS A 36 -16.43 -1.47 -11.86
C LYS A 36 -16.83 -2.64 -10.94
N GLN A 37 -16.09 -3.73 -11.00
CA GLN A 37 -16.36 -4.95 -10.24
C GLN A 37 -15.17 -5.41 -9.42
N ASN A 38 -15.46 -6.04 -8.28
CA ASN A 38 -14.47 -6.79 -7.54
C ASN A 38 -14.25 -8.14 -8.22
N VAL A 39 -13.01 -8.44 -8.53
CA VAL A 39 -12.57 -9.71 -9.13
C VAL A 39 -11.91 -10.55 -8.05
N GLU A 40 -12.36 -11.78 -7.88
CA GLU A 40 -11.74 -12.73 -6.97
C GLU A 40 -10.49 -13.35 -7.58
N VAL A 41 -9.43 -13.44 -6.79
CA VAL A 41 -8.20 -14.17 -7.11
C VAL A 41 -8.09 -15.34 -6.15
N LYS A 42 -8.32 -16.53 -6.69
CA LYS A 42 -8.26 -17.78 -5.92
C LYS A 42 -6.83 -18.19 -5.62
N LEU A 43 -6.66 -18.97 -4.57
CA LEU A 43 -5.40 -19.63 -4.25
C LEU A 43 -5.16 -20.84 -5.16
N PRO A 44 -3.92 -21.24 -5.38
CA PRO A 44 -2.70 -20.66 -4.84
C PRO A 44 -2.28 -19.35 -5.54
N ILE A 45 -1.56 -18.50 -4.82
CA ILE A 45 -0.86 -17.35 -5.38
C ILE A 45 0.62 -17.43 -5.00
N THR A 46 1.51 -17.20 -5.98
CA THR A 46 2.95 -17.19 -5.79
C THR A 46 3.51 -15.86 -6.25
N PHE A 47 4.34 -15.25 -5.41
CA PHE A 47 4.90 -13.92 -5.68
C PHE A 47 6.29 -13.75 -5.08
N MET A 48 7.06 -12.84 -5.64
CA MET A 48 8.32 -12.34 -5.13
C MET A 48 8.12 -10.96 -4.55
N VAL A 49 8.56 -10.75 -3.31
CA VAL A 49 8.47 -9.44 -2.63
C VAL A 49 9.53 -8.50 -3.19
N LEU A 50 9.11 -7.29 -3.58
CA LEU A 50 10.00 -6.24 -4.04
C LEU A 50 10.24 -5.21 -2.93
N GLU A 51 9.15 -4.73 -2.28
CA GLU A 51 9.23 -3.71 -1.25
C GLU A 51 8.00 -3.76 -0.34
N GLU A 52 8.17 -3.35 0.91
CA GLU A 52 7.11 -3.28 1.91
C GLU A 52 6.98 -1.85 2.47
N TYR A 53 5.77 -1.30 2.37
CA TYR A 53 5.41 -0.01 2.94
C TYR A 53 4.33 -0.13 4.01
N HIS A 54 4.15 0.94 4.75
CA HIS A 54 3.09 1.13 5.72
C HIS A 54 2.13 2.20 5.22
N LYS A 55 0.83 1.97 5.31
CA LYS A 55 -0.20 2.94 4.93
C LYS A 55 -1.44 2.85 5.80
N ILE A 56 -2.27 3.88 5.71
CA ILE A 56 -3.61 3.90 6.26
C ILE A 56 -4.61 3.79 5.12
N SER A 57 -5.62 2.95 5.31
CA SER A 57 -6.76 2.88 4.41
C SER A 57 -8.03 2.57 5.20
N GLY A 58 -9.18 2.97 4.67
CA GLY A 58 -10.46 2.75 5.34
C GLY A 58 -11.61 3.46 4.65
N PHE A 59 -12.71 3.61 5.39
CA PHE A 59 -13.89 4.31 4.93
C PHE A 59 -14.44 5.19 6.06
N SER A 60 -14.69 6.45 5.74
CA SER A 60 -15.30 7.42 6.66
C SER A 60 -16.80 7.38 6.49
N ASP A 61 -17.51 6.86 7.50
CA ASP A 61 -18.97 6.86 7.52
C ASP A 61 -19.54 8.29 7.59
N SER A 62 -18.85 9.19 8.29
CA SER A 62 -19.29 10.60 8.40
C SER A 62 -19.21 11.34 7.06
N ASP A 63 -18.16 11.10 6.28
CA ASP A 63 -17.94 11.75 4.99
C ASP A 63 -18.47 10.95 3.81
N GLN A 64 -18.89 9.71 4.05
CA GLN A 64 -19.32 8.74 3.02
C GLN A 64 -18.28 8.64 1.88
N THR A 65 -17.01 8.40 2.26
CA THR A 65 -15.90 8.32 1.29
C THR A 65 -14.72 7.51 1.85
N GLY A 66 -13.83 7.08 0.95
CA GLY A 66 -12.61 6.36 1.33
C GLY A 66 -11.62 7.25 2.10
N ILE A 67 -10.80 6.58 2.92
CA ILE A 67 -9.67 7.14 3.65
C ILE A 67 -8.39 6.55 3.07
N TYR A 68 -7.35 7.35 2.94
CA TYR A 68 -6.02 6.94 2.50
C TYR A 68 -4.93 7.78 3.18
N SER A 69 -3.69 7.31 3.12
CA SER A 69 -2.50 8.07 3.48
C SER A 69 -1.43 7.94 2.40
N ASN A 70 -0.36 8.75 2.51
CA ASN A 70 0.92 8.42 1.88
C ASN A 70 1.42 7.06 2.40
N GLU A 71 2.28 6.41 1.61
CA GLU A 71 3.00 5.21 2.02
C GLU A 71 4.35 5.62 2.64
N VAL A 72 4.75 4.96 3.73
CA VAL A 72 6.02 5.19 4.41
C VAL A 72 6.78 3.88 4.60
N LEU A 73 8.11 3.93 4.53
CA LEU A 73 8.98 2.77 4.79
C LEU A 73 9.14 2.52 6.30
N GLN A 74 9.28 3.58 7.07
CA GLN A 74 9.58 3.50 8.50
C GLN A 74 8.48 4.14 9.33
N ILE A 75 7.50 3.34 9.73
CA ILE A 75 6.33 3.79 10.51
C ILE A 75 6.67 4.51 11.82
N GLY A 76 7.87 4.29 12.37
CA GLY A 76 8.31 4.89 13.64
C GLY A 76 8.92 6.29 13.50
N THR A 77 9.37 6.67 12.32
CA THR A 77 10.15 7.89 12.05
C THR A 77 9.60 8.77 10.95
N GLU A 78 8.81 8.21 10.03
CA GLU A 78 8.20 8.94 8.93
C GLU A 78 6.76 9.32 9.25
N GLU A 79 6.39 10.55 8.92
CA GLU A 79 5.03 11.05 9.13
C GLU A 79 4.06 10.55 8.07
N MET A 80 2.86 10.24 8.52
CA MET A 80 1.73 9.92 7.66
C MET A 80 0.75 11.09 7.62
N GLU A 81 0.31 11.46 6.43
CA GLU A 81 -0.81 12.37 6.23
C GLU A 81 -2.03 11.58 5.78
N VAL A 82 -3.05 11.53 6.63
CA VAL A 82 -4.27 10.75 6.42
C VAL A 82 -5.37 11.67 5.96
N LYS A 83 -5.93 11.38 4.77
CA LYS A 83 -6.96 12.18 4.10
C LYS A 83 -8.16 11.34 3.68
N THR A 84 -9.28 11.99 3.51
CA THR A 84 -10.41 11.43 2.76
C THR A 84 -10.25 11.69 1.26
N PHE A 85 -10.89 10.89 0.40
CA PHE A 85 -10.90 11.17 -1.05
C PHE A 85 -11.56 12.51 -1.42
N LYS A 86 -12.30 13.13 -0.49
CA LYS A 86 -12.84 14.49 -0.63
C LYS A 86 -11.84 15.57 -0.20
N GLY A 87 -10.61 15.22 0.19
CA GLY A 87 -9.52 16.14 0.52
C GLY A 87 -9.47 16.59 1.99
N ARG A 88 -10.42 16.18 2.86
CA ARG A 88 -10.37 16.52 4.28
C ARG A 88 -9.20 15.78 4.94
N ILE A 89 -8.29 16.51 5.61
CA ILE A 89 -7.23 15.94 6.43
C ILE A 89 -7.86 15.41 7.73
N ILE A 90 -7.62 14.15 8.03
CA ILE A 90 -8.04 13.48 9.27
C ILE A 90 -6.98 13.67 10.35
N ALA A 91 -5.71 13.42 10.00
CA ALA A 91 -4.57 13.57 10.90
C ALA A 91 -3.27 13.62 10.09
N LYS A 92 -2.23 14.28 10.66
CA LYS A 92 -0.84 14.25 10.16
C LYS A 92 0.11 14.04 11.33
N GLY A 93 1.14 13.20 11.16
CA GLY A 93 2.17 12.91 12.16
C GLY A 93 2.60 11.45 12.17
N LEU A 94 3.40 11.07 13.17
CA LEU A 94 3.80 9.68 13.36
C LEU A 94 2.60 8.80 13.69
N TYR A 95 2.55 7.60 13.14
CA TYR A 95 1.41 6.69 13.32
C TYR A 95 1.01 6.49 14.79
N LYS A 96 1.98 6.36 15.70
CA LYS A 96 1.72 6.20 17.14
C LYS A 96 0.88 7.33 17.74
N ASP A 97 1.05 8.55 17.23
CA ASP A 97 0.42 9.77 17.73
C ASP A 97 -0.97 9.98 17.10
N ILE A 98 -1.12 9.63 15.83
CA ILE A 98 -2.38 9.84 15.06
C ILE A 98 -3.33 8.65 15.09
N LYS A 99 -2.90 7.47 15.54
CA LYS A 99 -3.67 6.21 15.52
C LYS A 99 -5.09 6.36 16.10
N GLY A 100 -5.25 7.11 17.18
CA GLY A 100 -6.56 7.32 17.82
C GLY A 100 -7.54 8.05 16.90
N ALA A 101 -7.12 9.16 16.30
CA ALA A 101 -7.92 9.96 15.36
C ALA A 101 -8.25 9.17 14.08
N VAL A 102 -7.27 8.43 13.56
CA VAL A 102 -7.43 7.57 12.38
C VAL A 102 -8.49 6.50 12.62
N ASN A 103 -8.40 5.77 13.73
CA ASN A 103 -9.36 4.71 14.06
C ASN A 103 -10.78 5.28 14.30
N ALA A 104 -10.89 6.42 14.98
CA ALA A 104 -12.18 7.09 15.19
C ALA A 104 -12.85 7.53 13.88
N ALA A 105 -12.06 7.85 12.86
CA ALA A 105 -12.56 8.23 11.54
C ALA A 105 -12.90 7.02 10.62
N GLY A 106 -12.61 5.79 11.05
CA GLY A 106 -12.83 4.57 10.25
C GLY A 106 -11.61 4.12 9.42
N GLY A 107 -10.45 4.74 9.65
CA GLY A 107 -9.19 4.31 9.06
C GLY A 107 -8.56 3.14 9.82
N SER A 108 -7.77 2.35 9.14
CA SER A 108 -7.00 1.24 9.73
C SER A 108 -5.61 1.16 9.13
N TYR A 109 -4.68 0.63 9.91
CA TYR A 109 -3.32 0.37 9.47
C TYR A 109 -3.25 -0.82 8.53
N HIS A 110 -2.47 -0.66 7.47
CA HIS A 110 -2.18 -1.69 6.47
C HIS A 110 -0.68 -1.81 6.22
N LYS A 111 -0.23 -3.03 5.97
CA LYS A 111 1.02 -3.28 5.25
C LYS A 111 0.73 -3.33 3.76
N SER A 112 1.52 -2.62 2.97
CA SER A 112 1.44 -2.52 1.51
C SER A 112 2.67 -3.19 0.92
N ILE A 113 2.49 -4.35 0.29
CA ILE A 113 3.58 -5.16 -0.24
C ILE A 113 3.53 -5.09 -1.76
N TYR A 114 4.55 -4.52 -2.35
CA TYR A 114 4.75 -4.57 -3.80
C TYR A 114 5.47 -5.87 -4.15
N ALA A 115 4.95 -6.58 -5.14
CA ALA A 115 5.42 -7.90 -5.50
C ALA A 115 5.28 -8.18 -6.99
N VAL A 116 6.03 -9.16 -7.47
CA VAL A 116 5.90 -9.74 -8.82
C VAL A 116 5.34 -11.14 -8.69
N THR A 117 4.29 -11.47 -9.44
CA THR A 117 3.76 -12.83 -9.51
C THR A 117 4.62 -13.73 -10.39
N ASN A 118 4.44 -15.03 -10.30
CA ASN A 118 5.07 -16.01 -11.22
C ASN A 118 4.63 -15.85 -12.69
N GLU A 119 3.57 -15.07 -12.94
CA GLU A 119 3.12 -14.64 -14.27
C GLU A 119 3.74 -13.30 -14.72
N TRP A 120 4.71 -12.77 -13.95
CA TRP A 120 5.44 -11.53 -14.20
C TRP A 120 4.57 -10.26 -14.15
N GLU A 121 3.45 -10.31 -13.44
CA GLU A 121 2.63 -9.15 -13.14
C GLU A 121 3.12 -8.43 -11.89
N LEU A 122 3.22 -7.10 -11.95
CA LEU A 122 3.40 -6.25 -10.77
C LEU A 122 2.05 -6.14 -10.04
N ILE A 123 2.05 -6.49 -8.77
CA ILE A 123 0.88 -6.41 -7.89
C ILE A 123 1.21 -5.67 -6.60
N ASN A 124 0.19 -5.15 -5.94
CA ASN A 124 0.27 -4.67 -4.57
C ASN A 124 -0.65 -5.52 -3.69
N ILE A 125 -0.14 -6.06 -2.61
CA ILE A 125 -0.92 -6.83 -1.64
C ILE A 125 -1.08 -5.99 -0.38
N SER A 126 -2.32 -5.69 0.01
CA SER A 126 -2.64 -4.91 1.19
C SER A 126 -3.14 -5.81 2.32
N PHE A 127 -2.35 -5.97 3.37
CA PHE A 127 -2.72 -6.70 4.58
C PHE A 127 -3.20 -5.76 5.67
N LYS A 128 -4.30 -6.13 6.35
CA LYS A 128 -4.84 -5.44 7.53
C LYS A 128 -5.16 -6.40 8.67
N GLY A 129 -5.23 -5.87 9.89
CA GLY A 129 -5.66 -6.61 11.07
C GLY A 129 -4.82 -7.88 11.31
N ALA A 130 -5.48 -9.03 11.46
CA ALA A 130 -4.81 -10.30 11.73
C ALA A 130 -3.82 -10.73 10.62
N CYS A 131 -4.08 -10.38 9.36
CA CYS A 131 -3.17 -10.69 8.26
C CYS A 131 -1.82 -9.97 8.41
N VAL A 132 -1.79 -8.76 8.98
CA VAL A 132 -0.54 -8.06 9.31
C VAL A 132 0.27 -8.84 10.33
N SER A 133 -0.40 -9.35 11.37
CA SER A 133 0.28 -10.14 12.42
C SER A 133 0.86 -11.45 11.85
N GLU A 134 0.11 -12.14 11.00
CA GLU A 134 0.60 -13.38 10.39
C GLU A 134 1.76 -13.13 9.42
N TRP A 135 1.68 -12.08 8.61
CA TRP A 135 2.79 -11.66 7.77
C TRP A 135 4.03 -11.30 8.59
N SER A 136 3.88 -10.47 9.64
CA SER A 136 4.99 -10.10 10.51
C SER A 136 5.66 -11.33 11.15
N LYS A 137 4.88 -12.29 11.67
CA LYS A 137 5.41 -13.55 12.21
C LYS A 137 6.17 -14.39 11.15
N PHE A 138 5.68 -14.39 9.92
CA PHE A 138 6.33 -15.08 8.82
C PHE A 138 7.69 -14.48 8.51
N VAL A 139 7.79 -13.15 8.49
CA VAL A 139 9.00 -12.39 8.18
C VAL A 139 9.99 -12.37 9.37
N GLU A 140 9.52 -12.27 10.64
CA GLU A 140 10.36 -12.20 11.84
C GLU A 140 11.26 -13.42 12.06
N LYS A 141 10.93 -14.57 11.52
CA LYS A 141 11.70 -15.81 11.66
C LYS A 141 13.03 -15.86 10.89
N GLY A 142 13.66 -14.72 10.65
CA GLY A 142 14.91 -14.61 9.88
C GLY A 142 14.69 -14.76 8.37
N ALA A 143 13.49 -14.54 7.93
CA ALA A 143 13.04 -14.70 6.56
C ALA A 143 13.54 -13.63 5.59
N TRP A 144 14.10 -12.52 6.07
CA TRP A 144 14.55 -11.40 5.22
C TRP A 144 15.46 -11.82 4.06
N LYS A 145 16.44 -12.71 4.34
CA LYS A 145 17.32 -13.21 3.29
C LYS A 145 16.56 -14.06 2.28
N ARG A 146 15.60 -14.83 2.77
CA ARG A 146 14.78 -15.69 1.91
C ARG A 146 13.81 -14.90 1.06
N LEU A 147 13.26 -13.79 1.58
CA LEU A 147 12.38 -12.89 0.80
C LEU A 147 13.08 -12.28 -0.43
N ALA A 148 14.41 -12.14 -0.39
CA ALA A 148 15.20 -11.65 -1.53
C ALA A 148 15.48 -12.73 -2.59
N ASP A 149 15.44 -14.02 -2.21
CA ASP A 149 15.94 -15.11 -3.04
C ASP A 149 14.88 -16.19 -3.35
N GLU A 150 13.78 -16.23 -2.59
CA GLU A 150 12.79 -17.31 -2.69
C GLU A 150 11.39 -16.76 -2.96
N TRP A 151 10.66 -17.47 -3.79
CA TRP A 151 9.23 -17.22 -3.98
C TRP A 151 8.45 -17.43 -2.69
N VAL A 152 7.50 -16.53 -2.42
CA VAL A 152 6.49 -16.71 -1.36
C VAL A 152 5.24 -17.30 -1.99
N SER A 153 4.69 -18.36 -1.40
CA SER A 153 3.40 -18.92 -1.81
C SER A 153 2.35 -18.79 -0.70
N ILE A 154 1.11 -18.63 -1.13
CA ILE A 154 -0.08 -18.73 -0.30
C ILE A 154 -0.97 -19.79 -0.93
N GLU A 155 -0.97 -20.98 -0.34
CA GLU A 155 -1.70 -22.14 -0.86
C GLU A 155 -3.04 -22.34 -0.18
N GLY A 156 -3.20 -21.78 1.01
CA GLY A 156 -4.40 -21.94 1.83
C GLY A 156 -4.59 -20.82 2.84
N ALA A 157 -5.50 -21.06 3.75
CA ALA A 157 -5.84 -20.11 4.81
C ALA A 157 -5.88 -20.81 6.17
N ASN A 158 -5.49 -20.07 7.20
CA ASN A 158 -5.65 -20.47 8.61
C ASN A 158 -6.96 -19.91 9.14
N ASP A 159 -7.78 -20.77 9.73
CA ASP A 159 -9.02 -20.37 10.40
C ASP A 159 -8.76 -19.96 11.84
N HIS A 160 -9.40 -18.86 12.24
CA HIS A 160 -9.30 -18.30 13.58
C HIS A 160 -10.68 -17.98 14.13
N GLN A 161 -10.77 -17.94 15.47
CA GLN A 161 -11.96 -17.47 16.16
C GLN A 161 -11.58 -16.59 17.34
N LYS A 162 -12.22 -15.43 17.47
CA LYS A 162 -12.10 -14.55 18.64
C LYS A 162 -13.51 -14.20 19.15
N GLY A 163 -13.89 -14.82 20.27
CA GLY A 163 -15.25 -14.77 20.74
C GLY A 163 -16.20 -15.40 19.73
N MET A 164 -17.21 -14.67 19.28
CA MET A 164 -18.18 -15.13 18.27
C MET A 164 -17.74 -14.85 16.83
N VAL A 165 -16.65 -14.09 16.63
CA VAL A 165 -16.17 -13.68 15.29
C VAL A 165 -15.22 -14.74 14.76
N LYS A 166 -15.58 -15.35 13.64
CA LYS A 166 -14.72 -16.25 12.86
C LYS A 166 -14.06 -15.44 11.75
N TYR A 167 -12.77 -15.69 11.49
CA TYR A 167 -12.02 -15.05 10.41
C TYR A 167 -10.92 -15.97 9.92
N SER A 168 -10.35 -15.66 8.77
CA SER A 168 -9.20 -16.39 8.22
C SER A 168 -8.06 -15.43 7.88
N THR A 169 -6.85 -15.99 7.86
CA THR A 169 -5.63 -15.33 7.39
C THR A 169 -4.94 -16.17 6.33
N PRO A 170 -4.17 -15.57 5.40
CA PRO A 170 -3.33 -16.31 4.47
C PRO A 170 -2.34 -17.21 5.23
N ASN A 171 -2.06 -18.39 4.67
CA ASN A 171 -1.00 -19.26 5.13
C ASN A 171 0.21 -19.07 4.22
N PHE A 172 1.28 -18.43 4.74
CA PHE A 172 2.48 -18.11 3.99
C PHE A 172 3.50 -19.24 4.06
N ALA A 173 4.13 -19.55 2.94
CA ALA A 173 5.23 -20.47 2.87
C ALA A 173 6.29 -19.95 1.88
N PHE A 174 7.57 -20.28 2.13
CA PHE A 174 8.60 -20.14 1.12
C PHE A 174 8.53 -21.31 0.17
N ASN A 175 8.75 -21.01 -1.10
CA ASN A 175 8.81 -21.99 -2.17
C ASN A 175 10.27 -22.12 -2.67
N VAL A 176 10.45 -22.41 -3.93
CA VAL A 176 11.78 -22.57 -4.56
C VAL A 176 12.52 -21.23 -4.66
N SER A 177 13.85 -21.31 -4.66
CA SER A 177 14.70 -20.16 -4.94
C SER A 177 14.60 -19.73 -6.40
N LEU A 178 14.82 -18.44 -6.66
CA LEU A 178 14.91 -17.89 -7.99
C LEU A 178 16.07 -18.52 -8.77
N SER A 179 15.81 -18.85 -10.02
CA SER A 179 16.88 -19.09 -11.01
C SER A 179 17.48 -17.76 -11.49
N ASP A 180 18.69 -17.80 -12.06
CA ASP A 180 19.32 -16.60 -12.62
C ASP A 180 18.47 -15.89 -13.70
N ALA A 181 17.70 -16.65 -14.46
CA ALA A 181 16.79 -16.10 -15.48
C ALA A 181 15.57 -15.42 -14.86
N GLU A 182 15.04 -15.95 -13.78
CA GLU A 182 13.95 -15.35 -13.01
C GLU A 182 14.40 -14.10 -12.28
N TYR A 183 15.60 -14.13 -11.67
CA TYR A 183 16.18 -12.99 -10.99
C TYR A 183 16.25 -11.76 -11.90
N LYS A 184 16.73 -11.93 -13.14
CA LYS A 184 16.75 -10.82 -14.13
C LYS A 184 15.39 -10.23 -14.42
N LYS A 185 14.36 -11.08 -14.54
CA LYS A 185 12.98 -10.60 -14.77
C LYS A 185 12.40 -9.85 -13.55
N VAL A 186 12.72 -10.33 -12.34
CA VAL A 186 12.33 -9.65 -11.10
C VAL A 186 13.01 -8.28 -11.04
N GLU A 187 14.32 -8.20 -11.35
CA GLU A 187 15.08 -6.95 -11.40
C GLU A 187 14.49 -5.94 -12.38
N GLU A 188 14.13 -6.38 -13.61
CA GLU A 188 13.45 -5.52 -14.60
C GLU A 188 12.13 -4.95 -14.04
N LYS A 189 11.36 -5.75 -13.30
CA LYS A 189 10.10 -5.29 -12.68
C LYS A 189 10.34 -4.36 -11.49
N ALA A 190 11.40 -4.62 -10.72
CA ALA A 190 11.80 -3.76 -9.61
C ALA A 190 12.19 -2.36 -10.11
N ILE A 191 12.98 -2.26 -11.20
CA ILE A 191 13.35 -0.99 -11.84
C ILE A 191 12.10 -0.19 -12.27
N LEU A 192 11.14 -0.85 -12.92
CA LEU A 192 9.89 -0.19 -13.34
C LEU A 192 9.09 0.35 -12.16
N LEU A 193 9.05 -0.41 -11.06
CA LEU A 193 8.39 0.02 -9.83
C LEU A 193 9.12 1.19 -9.18
N GLU A 194 10.44 1.12 -9.07
CA GLU A 194 11.28 2.17 -8.49
C GLU A 194 11.14 3.51 -9.23
N GLU A 195 11.16 3.49 -10.56
CA GLU A 195 10.92 4.67 -11.39
C GLU A 195 9.55 5.30 -11.13
N TYR A 196 8.53 4.49 -10.92
CA TYR A 196 7.19 4.96 -10.58
C TYR A 196 7.14 5.55 -9.17
N LEU A 197 7.65 4.83 -8.16
CA LEU A 197 7.63 5.24 -6.77
C LEU A 197 8.46 6.50 -6.54
N SER A 198 9.63 6.63 -7.16
CA SER A 198 10.45 7.84 -7.09
C SER A 198 9.68 9.08 -7.57
N LYS A 199 8.94 8.96 -8.67
CA LYS A 199 8.09 10.06 -9.17
C LYS A 199 6.86 10.31 -8.28
N TYR A 200 6.33 9.26 -7.67
CA TYR A 200 5.19 9.35 -6.76
C TYR A 200 5.55 10.11 -5.49
N PHE A 201 6.67 9.77 -4.85
CA PHE A 201 7.13 10.42 -3.62
C PHE A 201 7.60 11.86 -3.87
N ASN A 202 8.37 12.12 -4.94
CA ASN A 202 8.81 13.48 -5.28
C ASN A 202 7.63 14.44 -5.55
N LYS A 203 6.51 13.97 -6.10
CA LYS A 203 5.32 14.81 -6.26
C LYS A 203 4.68 15.21 -4.94
N VAL A 204 4.79 14.40 -3.92
CA VAL A 204 4.27 14.71 -2.57
C VAL A 204 5.11 15.81 -1.93
N GLU A 205 6.44 15.74 -2.07
CA GLU A 205 7.37 16.77 -1.57
C GLU A 205 7.17 18.12 -2.28
N ASP A 206 7.03 18.14 -3.61
CA ASP A 206 6.80 19.36 -4.38
C ASP A 206 5.50 20.09 -3.98
N ILE A 207 4.46 19.34 -3.62
CA ILE A 207 3.18 19.92 -3.17
C ILE A 207 3.32 20.50 -1.76
N GLU A 208 4.09 19.89 -0.88
CA GLU A 208 4.34 20.41 0.47
C GLU A 208 5.17 21.69 0.43
N VAL A 209 6.23 21.75 -0.38
CA VAL A 209 7.06 22.96 -0.54
C VAL A 209 6.26 24.14 -1.08
N VAL A 210 5.39 23.93 -2.07
CA VAL A 210 4.55 24.99 -2.62
C VAL A 210 3.50 25.46 -1.60
N ALA A 211 2.99 24.59 -0.75
CA ALA A 211 2.03 24.97 0.29
C ALA A 211 2.70 25.78 1.41
N GLU A 212 3.96 25.49 1.77
CA GLU A 212 4.72 26.29 2.76
C GLU A 212 5.12 27.67 2.21
N GLU A 213 5.49 27.78 0.93
CA GLU A 213 5.79 29.07 0.30
C GLU A 213 4.56 29.99 0.21
N VAL A 214 3.38 29.45 -0.06
CA VAL A 214 2.14 30.24 -0.12
C VAL A 214 1.73 30.74 1.27
N THR A 215 1.93 29.97 2.33
CA THR A 215 1.62 30.40 3.70
C THR A 215 2.61 31.40 4.27
N ALA A 216 3.86 31.41 3.82
CA ALA A 216 4.89 32.39 4.25
C ALA A 216 4.80 33.73 3.52
N GLY A 217 4.20 33.77 2.33
CA GLY A 217 4.09 34.98 1.49
C GLY A 217 2.89 35.88 1.82
N ASP A 218 1.83 35.36 2.41
CA ASP A 218 0.56 36.08 2.59
C ASP A 218 0.41 36.86 3.91
N ILE A 219 1.42 36.86 4.78
CA ILE A 219 1.34 37.51 6.10
C ILE A 219 1.88 38.96 6.11
N ASN A 220 2.55 39.41 5.04
CA ASN A 220 3.22 40.73 5.01
C ASN A 220 2.48 41.83 4.25
N GLY A 221 1.18 41.74 4.04
CA GLY A 221 0.44 42.68 3.20
C GLY A 221 -0.91 43.16 3.71
N LEU A 222 -1.08 43.37 5.03
CA LEU A 222 -2.25 44.08 5.57
C LEU A 222 -1.80 45.07 6.63
N ASP A 223 -1.41 46.28 6.18
CA ASP A 223 -1.38 47.47 6.99
C ASP A 223 -2.81 48.03 7.03
N PHE A 224 -3.30 48.25 8.28
CA PHE A 224 -4.45 49.09 8.60
C PHE A 224 -4.01 50.37 9.29
#